data_3ab249baad91d6c3c1ce50d4bf3dc71e
#
_entry.id   3ab249baad91d6c3c1ce50d4bf3dc71e
#
_cell.length_a   1.000
_cell.length_b   1.000
_cell.length_c   1.000
_cell.angle_alpha   90.00
_cell.angle_beta   90.00
_cell.angle_gamma   90.00
#
_symmetry.space_group_name_H-M   'P 1'
#
loop_
_entity.id
_entity.type
_entity.pdbx_description
1 polymer ?
#
loop_
_entity_poly.entity_id
_entity_poly.type
_entity_poly.pdbx_seq_one_letter_code
_entity_poly.pdbx_strand_id
1 'polypeptide(L)'
;AGKVECLGNDGRIGSITAIGAVSPPGGDISEPVSQSTLRIVKVFWGLDAQLAYQRHFPSINWLTSYSLYADTIDKWMNENVAEDWGKLRLEAMTILQEESSLQEIVRLVGIDALSEKDRLKLDVAKSIREDYLQQNSFHEVDTYTSLKKQYKMLSLVMGYKREAERALEAG
;
A
#
# COMPACT_ATOMS: atom_id res chain seq x y z
N ALA A 1 -8.60 -4.44 19.17
CA ALA A 1 -9.91 -4.24 19.78
C ALA A 1 -10.40 -2.84 19.43
N GLY A 2 -11.70 -2.71 19.15
CA GLY A 2 -12.31 -1.41 18.87
C GLY A 2 -12.36 -0.51 20.10
N LYS A 3 -12.95 0.66 19.95
CA LYS A 3 -13.21 1.57 21.07
C LYS A 3 -14.11 0.89 22.09
N VAL A 4 -13.73 0.94 23.35
CA VAL A 4 -14.50 0.47 24.51
C VAL A 4 -14.63 1.59 25.53
N GLU A 5 -15.81 1.68 26.14
CA GLU A 5 -16.01 2.54 27.30
C GLU A 5 -15.43 1.85 28.54
N CYS A 6 -14.60 2.55 29.28
CA CYS A 6 -13.98 2.00 30.49
C CYS A 6 -15.04 1.80 31.58
N LEU A 7 -14.92 0.69 32.33
CA LEU A 7 -15.75 0.42 33.49
C LEU A 7 -15.42 1.39 34.61
N GLY A 8 -16.01 2.56 34.58
CA GLY A 8 -15.83 3.63 35.54
C GLY A 8 -16.85 4.72 35.28
N ASN A 9 -16.99 5.66 36.22
CA ASN A 9 -18.00 6.72 36.10
C ASN A 9 -17.50 7.96 35.35
N ASP A 10 -16.32 7.89 34.75
CA ASP A 10 -15.64 9.01 34.07
C ASP A 10 -15.83 9.07 32.56
N GLY A 11 -16.56 8.10 31.97
CA GLY A 11 -16.87 8.06 30.55
C GLY A 11 -15.64 7.92 29.62
N ARG A 12 -14.50 7.45 30.14
CA ARG A 12 -13.29 7.29 29.34
C ARG A 12 -13.48 6.23 28.26
N ILE A 13 -13.00 6.55 27.07
CA ILE A 13 -12.94 5.63 25.95
C ILE A 13 -11.49 5.17 25.76
N GLY A 14 -11.28 3.88 25.62
CA GLY A 14 -9.96 3.30 25.38
C GLY A 14 -9.96 2.34 24.19
N SER A 15 -8.77 2.02 23.70
CA SER A 15 -8.56 0.96 22.70
C SER A 15 -7.21 0.30 22.91
N ILE A 16 -7.09 -0.95 22.52
CA ILE A 16 -5.82 -1.70 22.54
C ILE A 16 -5.55 -2.22 21.13
N THR A 17 -4.36 -1.93 20.63
CA THR A 17 -3.83 -2.52 19.40
C THR A 17 -2.66 -3.43 19.77
N ALA A 18 -2.71 -4.69 19.37
CA ALA A 18 -1.62 -5.64 19.51
C ALA A 18 -0.89 -5.78 18.17
N ILE A 19 0.43 -5.59 18.18
CA ILE A 19 1.30 -5.79 17.03
C ILE A 19 2.22 -6.95 17.39
N GLY A 20 2.02 -8.09 16.70
CA GLY A 20 2.86 -9.28 16.84
C GLY A 20 3.83 -9.40 15.69
N ALA A 21 5.04 -9.90 15.95
CA ALA A 21 6.00 -10.26 14.92
C ALA A 21 6.25 -11.75 14.94
N VAL A 22 6.20 -12.37 13.75
CA VAL A 22 6.58 -13.76 13.54
C VAL A 22 7.72 -13.82 12.53
N SER A 23 8.68 -14.70 12.76
CA SER A 23 9.84 -14.88 11.88
C SER A 23 9.91 -16.35 11.45
N PRO A 24 9.23 -16.70 10.35
CA PRO A 24 9.24 -18.08 9.87
C PRO A 24 10.63 -18.47 9.36
N PRO A 25 11.10 -19.70 9.63
CA PRO A 25 12.37 -20.19 9.11
C PRO A 25 12.41 -20.13 7.58
N GLY A 26 13.48 -19.57 7.02
CA GLY A 26 13.62 -19.41 5.58
C GLY A 26 12.61 -18.46 4.91
N GLY A 27 11.84 -17.70 5.68
CA GLY A 27 10.80 -16.83 5.15
C GLY A 27 9.53 -17.57 4.70
N ASP A 28 9.40 -18.84 5.00
CA ASP A 28 8.26 -19.67 4.60
C ASP A 28 7.04 -19.45 5.50
N ILE A 29 6.13 -18.60 5.05
CA ILE A 29 4.86 -18.31 5.75
C ILE A 29 3.87 -19.47 5.74
N SER A 30 4.14 -20.58 5.03
CA SER A 30 3.29 -21.77 5.03
C SER A 30 3.49 -22.65 6.28
N GLU A 31 4.52 -22.35 7.10
CA GLU A 31 4.76 -23.07 8.35
C GLU A 31 3.60 -22.90 9.37
N PRO A 32 3.40 -23.87 10.30
CA PRO A 32 2.20 -23.92 11.14
C PRO A 32 1.97 -22.70 12.04
N VAL A 33 3.04 -22.09 12.58
CA VAL A 33 2.90 -20.92 13.48
C VAL A 33 2.44 -19.69 12.69
N SER A 34 3.04 -19.42 11.54
CA SER A 34 2.64 -18.35 10.64
C SER A 34 1.21 -18.54 10.16
N GLN A 35 0.85 -19.73 9.72
CA GLN A 35 -0.52 -20.05 9.29
C GLN A 35 -1.54 -19.88 10.41
N SER A 36 -1.24 -20.31 11.61
CA SER A 36 -2.11 -20.12 12.77
C SER A 36 -2.28 -18.63 13.11
N THR A 37 -1.22 -17.86 13.00
CA THR A 37 -1.23 -16.41 13.21
C THR A 37 -2.09 -15.72 12.16
N LEU A 38 -1.92 -16.02 10.88
CA LEU A 38 -2.69 -15.43 9.78
C LEU A 38 -4.19 -15.68 9.88
N ARG A 39 -4.61 -16.79 10.48
CA ARG A 39 -6.05 -17.09 10.73
C ARG A 39 -6.68 -16.17 11.77
N ILE A 40 -5.89 -15.58 12.65
CA ILE A 40 -6.38 -14.79 13.79
C ILE A 40 -6.30 -13.30 13.50
N VAL A 41 -5.22 -12.84 12.83
CA VAL A 41 -4.97 -11.42 12.61
C VAL A 41 -5.88 -10.85 11.54
N LYS A 42 -6.31 -9.62 11.75
CA LYS A 42 -7.12 -8.85 10.78
C LYS A 42 -6.26 -8.01 9.84
N VAL A 43 -5.02 -7.77 10.20
CA VAL A 43 -4.06 -7.00 9.40
C VAL A 43 -2.76 -7.80 9.35
N PHE A 44 -2.19 -7.91 8.16
CA PHE A 44 -0.91 -8.57 7.93
C PHE A 44 0.00 -7.66 7.11
N TRP A 45 1.22 -7.48 7.59
CA TRP A 45 2.31 -6.82 6.88
C TRP A 45 3.36 -7.86 6.51
N GLY A 46 3.41 -8.21 5.24
CA GLY A 46 4.41 -9.11 4.69
C GLY A 46 5.73 -8.38 4.48
N LEU A 47 6.73 -8.68 5.32
CA LEU A 47 8.07 -8.15 5.11
C LEU A 47 8.75 -8.88 3.95
N ASP A 48 9.37 -8.10 3.06
CA ASP A 48 10.01 -8.61 1.85
C ASP A 48 11.51 -8.31 1.86
N ALA A 49 12.32 -9.36 1.85
CA ALA A 49 13.77 -9.23 1.85
C ALA A 49 14.30 -8.59 0.56
N GLN A 50 13.63 -8.78 -0.58
CA GLN A 50 14.04 -8.17 -1.84
C GLN A 50 13.86 -6.66 -1.83
N LEU A 51 12.76 -6.16 -1.27
CA LEU A 51 12.57 -4.72 -1.06
C LEU A 51 13.66 -4.15 -0.15
N ALA A 52 14.03 -4.86 0.91
CA ALA A 52 15.11 -4.46 1.80
C ALA A 52 16.48 -4.41 1.09
N TYR A 53 16.79 -5.39 0.25
CA TYR A 53 18.01 -5.40 -0.56
C TYR A 53 18.05 -4.26 -1.58
N GLN A 54 16.91 -3.87 -2.11
CA GLN A 54 16.76 -2.70 -2.99
C GLN A 54 16.75 -1.37 -2.22
N ARG A 55 16.85 -1.42 -0.89
CA ARG A 55 16.76 -0.25 0.00
C ARG A 55 15.42 0.48 -0.09
N HIS A 56 14.36 -0.23 -0.44
CA HIS A 56 13.01 0.28 -0.37
C HIS A 56 12.47 0.08 1.05
N PHE A 57 12.19 1.18 1.75
CA PHE A 57 11.70 1.15 3.13
C PHE A 57 10.43 1.99 3.28
N PRO A 58 9.46 1.54 4.11
CA PRO A 58 9.43 0.23 4.79
C PRO A 58 9.38 -0.93 3.79
N SER A 59 10.05 -2.04 4.10
CA SER A 59 10.16 -3.23 3.23
C SER A 59 8.90 -4.09 3.33
N ILE A 60 7.73 -3.48 3.20
CA ILE A 60 6.42 -4.13 3.30
C ILE A 60 5.90 -4.37 1.89
N ASN A 61 5.69 -5.64 1.55
CA ASN A 61 5.17 -6.03 0.25
C ASN A 61 3.68 -5.68 0.15
N TRP A 62 3.34 -4.79 -0.78
CA TRP A 62 1.98 -4.29 -0.99
C TRP A 62 1.04 -5.30 -1.64
N LEU A 63 1.54 -6.34 -2.32
CA LEU A 63 0.73 -7.37 -2.96
C LEU A 63 0.32 -8.49 -2.00
N THR A 64 1.17 -8.78 -0.99
CA THR A 64 0.93 -9.85 -0.01
C THR A 64 0.34 -9.36 1.29
N SER A 65 0.50 -8.07 1.59
CA SER A 65 -0.05 -7.43 2.78
C SER A 65 -1.54 -7.16 2.62
N TYR A 66 -2.29 -7.24 3.73
CA TYR A 66 -3.73 -6.98 3.69
C TYR A 66 -4.26 -6.38 5.00
N SER A 67 -5.42 -5.77 4.92
CA SER A 67 -6.23 -5.35 6.06
C SER A 67 -7.69 -5.71 5.82
N LEU A 68 -8.26 -6.50 6.73
CA LEU A 68 -9.70 -6.80 6.74
C LEU A 68 -10.54 -5.62 7.27
N TYR A 69 -9.91 -4.53 7.64
CA TYR A 69 -10.59 -3.28 8.04
C TYR A 69 -10.64 -2.26 6.89
N ALA A 70 -10.17 -2.61 5.69
CA ALA A 70 -10.03 -1.66 4.58
C ALA A 70 -11.33 -0.89 4.31
N ASP A 71 -12.46 -1.56 4.16
CA ASP A 71 -13.75 -0.92 3.85
C ASP A 71 -14.20 0.06 4.96
N THR A 72 -13.98 -0.32 6.23
CA THR A 72 -14.34 0.54 7.36
C THR A 72 -13.42 1.77 7.42
N ILE A 73 -12.14 1.56 7.14
CA ILE A 73 -11.14 2.64 7.12
C ILE A 73 -11.40 3.58 5.94
N ASP A 74 -11.66 3.04 4.75
CA ASP A 74 -11.96 3.83 3.56
C ASP A 74 -13.22 4.70 3.78
N LYS A 75 -14.25 4.16 4.41
CA LYS A 75 -15.44 4.94 4.78
C LYS A 75 -15.07 6.13 5.67
N TRP A 76 -14.31 5.87 6.74
CA TRP A 76 -13.86 6.92 7.63
C TRP A 76 -12.97 7.95 6.92
N MET A 77 -12.06 7.50 6.07
CA MET A 77 -11.17 8.36 5.29
C MET A 77 -11.95 9.23 4.29
N ASN A 78 -12.96 8.64 3.63
CA ASN A 78 -13.83 9.39 2.72
C ASN A 78 -14.60 10.50 3.43
N GLU A 79 -15.04 10.26 4.67
CA GLU A 79 -15.76 11.25 5.48
C GLU A 79 -14.85 12.33 6.09
N ASN A 80 -13.59 12.00 6.43
CA ASN A 80 -12.73 12.86 7.26
C ASN A 80 -11.50 13.44 6.54
N VAL A 81 -11.11 12.88 5.40
CA VAL A 81 -9.91 13.30 4.66
C VAL A 81 -10.25 13.78 3.27
N ALA A 82 -10.86 12.93 2.43
CA ALA A 82 -11.28 13.26 1.07
C ALA A 82 -12.28 12.22 0.56
N GLU A 83 -13.35 12.66 -0.10
CA GLU A 83 -14.48 11.83 -0.55
C GLU A 83 -14.08 10.66 -1.48
N ASP A 84 -12.97 10.79 -2.19
CA ASP A 84 -12.47 9.81 -3.15
C ASP A 84 -11.26 9.00 -2.66
N TRP A 85 -10.92 9.06 -1.37
CA TRP A 85 -9.77 8.34 -0.79
C TRP A 85 -9.76 6.86 -1.13
N GLY A 86 -10.86 6.15 -0.82
CA GLY A 86 -10.97 4.71 -1.07
C GLY A 86 -10.83 4.37 -2.55
N LYS A 87 -11.39 5.21 -3.43
CA LYS A 87 -11.25 5.05 -4.89
C LYS A 87 -9.80 5.18 -5.35
N LEU A 88 -9.09 6.22 -4.89
CA LEU A 88 -7.69 6.42 -5.23
C LEU A 88 -6.80 5.27 -4.72
N ARG A 89 -7.04 4.81 -3.50
CA ARG A 89 -6.33 3.66 -2.93
C ARG A 89 -6.54 2.40 -3.77
N LEU A 90 -7.78 2.11 -4.15
CA LEU A 90 -8.10 0.93 -4.96
C LEU A 90 -7.46 1.02 -6.35
N GLU A 91 -7.51 2.19 -6.98
CA GLU A 91 -6.88 2.43 -8.28
C GLU A 91 -5.36 2.21 -8.21
N ALA A 92 -4.70 2.73 -7.18
CA ALA A 92 -3.26 2.52 -6.96
C ALA A 92 -2.92 1.03 -6.78
N MET A 93 -3.71 0.29 -5.99
CA MET A 93 -3.53 -1.15 -5.80
C MET A 93 -3.71 -1.94 -7.10
N THR A 94 -4.68 -1.56 -7.92
CA THR A 94 -4.89 -2.18 -9.24
C THR A 94 -3.68 -1.99 -10.14
N ILE A 95 -3.13 -0.77 -10.20
CA ILE A 95 -1.93 -0.47 -10.99
C ILE A 95 -0.73 -1.31 -10.53
N LEU A 96 -0.52 -1.43 -9.22
CA LEU A 96 0.58 -2.24 -8.67
C LEU A 96 0.40 -3.75 -8.95
N GLN A 97 -0.84 -4.25 -8.99
CA GLN A 97 -1.12 -5.63 -9.40
C GLN A 97 -0.86 -5.84 -10.90
N GLU A 98 -1.31 -4.92 -11.74
CA GLU A 98 -1.06 -4.96 -13.19
C GLU A 98 0.44 -4.85 -13.49
N GLU A 99 1.18 -4.01 -12.77
CA GLU A 99 2.63 -3.90 -12.89
C GLU A 99 3.33 -5.25 -12.72
N SER A 100 2.94 -6.03 -11.71
CA SER A 100 3.54 -7.34 -11.45
C SER A 100 3.44 -8.25 -12.67
N SER A 101 2.29 -8.29 -13.33
CA SER A 101 2.08 -9.07 -14.55
C SER A 101 2.86 -8.52 -15.74
N LEU A 102 2.90 -7.19 -15.89
CA LEU A 102 3.66 -6.55 -16.97
C LEU A 102 5.17 -6.75 -16.82
N GLN A 103 5.69 -6.76 -15.60
CA GLN A 103 7.10 -7.03 -15.34
C GLN A 103 7.52 -8.46 -15.73
N GLU A 104 6.63 -9.44 -15.60
CA GLU A 104 6.89 -10.79 -16.09
C GLU A 104 7.02 -10.80 -17.63
N ILE A 105 6.14 -10.07 -18.32
CA ILE A 105 6.22 -9.92 -19.78
C ILE A 105 7.52 -9.22 -20.18
N VAL A 106 7.87 -8.12 -19.53
CA VAL A 106 9.13 -7.40 -19.80
C VAL A 106 10.35 -8.30 -19.62
N ARG A 107 10.35 -9.15 -18.61
CA ARG A 107 11.45 -10.10 -18.35
C ARG A 107 11.61 -11.11 -19.47
N LEU A 108 10.52 -11.51 -20.12
CA LEU A 108 10.53 -12.53 -21.19
C LEU A 108 10.84 -11.96 -22.57
N VAL A 109 10.26 -10.82 -22.91
CA VAL A 109 10.28 -10.28 -24.28
C VAL A 109 10.85 -8.86 -24.41
N GLY A 110 11.18 -8.23 -23.29
CA GLY A 110 11.72 -6.87 -23.24
C GLY A 110 10.63 -5.78 -23.20
N ILE A 111 11.03 -4.58 -22.78
CA ILE A 111 10.15 -3.43 -22.61
C ILE A 111 9.60 -2.91 -23.95
N ASP A 112 10.33 -3.13 -25.04
CA ASP A 112 9.95 -2.65 -26.38
C ASP A 112 8.74 -3.39 -26.96
N ALA A 113 8.41 -4.55 -26.41
CA ALA A 113 7.23 -5.31 -26.77
C ALA A 113 5.93 -4.76 -26.16
N LEU A 114 6.03 -3.87 -25.18
CA LEU A 114 4.86 -3.28 -24.51
C LEU A 114 4.25 -2.14 -25.32
N SER A 115 2.91 -2.05 -25.26
CA SER A 115 2.19 -0.89 -25.74
C SER A 115 2.56 0.38 -24.93
N GLU A 116 2.36 1.55 -25.51
CA GLU A 116 2.60 2.82 -24.80
C GLU A 116 1.74 2.96 -23.55
N LYS A 117 0.51 2.46 -23.58
CA LYS A 117 -0.37 2.40 -22.41
C LYS A 117 0.20 1.52 -21.29
N ASP A 118 0.80 0.39 -21.63
CA ASP A 118 1.41 -0.49 -20.63
C ASP A 118 2.73 0.07 -20.09
N ARG A 119 3.51 0.75 -20.93
CA ARG A 119 4.69 1.51 -20.48
C ARG A 119 4.30 2.63 -19.50
N LEU A 120 3.22 3.37 -19.79
CA LEU A 120 2.70 4.37 -18.87
C LEU A 120 2.27 3.75 -17.53
N LYS A 121 1.63 2.57 -17.53
CA LYS A 121 1.28 1.87 -16.29
C LYS A 121 2.52 1.53 -15.46
N LEU A 122 3.60 1.06 -16.09
CA LEU A 122 4.86 0.78 -15.40
C LEU A 122 5.47 2.04 -14.79
N ASP A 123 5.39 3.17 -15.50
CA ASP A 123 5.92 4.46 -15.03
C ASP A 123 5.11 4.98 -13.83
N VAL A 124 3.78 4.93 -13.91
CA VAL A 124 2.90 5.30 -12.79
C VAL A 124 3.12 4.38 -11.59
N ALA A 125 3.23 3.06 -11.81
CA ALA A 125 3.51 2.10 -10.74
C ALA A 125 4.86 2.39 -10.07
N LYS A 126 5.88 2.74 -10.85
CA LYS A 126 7.17 3.17 -10.33
C LYS A 126 7.03 4.39 -9.43
N SER A 127 6.29 5.42 -9.86
CA SER A 127 6.04 6.61 -9.04
C SER A 127 5.28 6.27 -7.75
N ILE A 128 4.29 5.37 -7.80
CA ILE A 128 3.61 4.90 -6.57
C ILE A 128 4.61 4.25 -5.62
N ARG A 129 5.51 3.39 -6.11
CA ARG A 129 6.48 2.69 -5.25
C ARG A 129 7.55 3.62 -4.69
N GLU A 130 8.15 4.45 -5.54
CA GLU A 130 9.35 5.22 -5.20
C GLU A 130 9.03 6.57 -4.56
N ASP A 131 7.94 7.23 -4.99
CA ASP A 131 7.60 8.57 -4.52
C ASP A 131 6.51 8.57 -3.43
N TYR A 132 5.67 7.51 -3.37
CA TYR A 132 4.56 7.45 -2.41
C TYR A 132 4.75 6.39 -1.33
N LEU A 133 5.10 5.14 -1.68
CA LEU A 133 5.24 4.06 -0.71
C LEU A 133 6.57 4.07 0.04
N GLN A 134 7.64 4.50 -0.61
CA GLN A 134 8.94 4.64 0.05
C GLN A 134 8.92 5.82 1.02
N GLN A 135 9.46 5.61 2.21
CA GLN A 135 9.52 6.61 3.27
C GLN A 135 10.88 6.56 3.97
N ASN A 136 11.50 7.73 4.13
CA ASN A 136 12.75 7.86 4.86
C ASN A 136 12.50 8.19 6.32
N SER A 137 12.67 7.21 7.20
CA SER A 137 12.45 7.36 8.65
C SER A 137 13.46 8.26 9.36
N PHE A 138 14.57 8.61 8.69
CA PHE A 138 15.61 9.51 9.22
C PHE A 138 15.47 10.96 8.77
N HIS A 139 14.50 11.24 7.88
CA HIS A 139 14.25 12.59 7.39
C HIS A 139 13.12 13.24 8.17
N GLU A 140 13.37 14.44 8.73
CA GLU A 140 12.44 15.12 9.64
C GLU A 140 11.01 15.28 9.08
N VAL A 141 10.90 15.60 7.79
CA VAL A 141 9.60 15.83 7.14
C VAL A 141 8.95 14.52 6.73
N ASP A 142 9.75 13.53 6.32
CA ASP A 142 9.25 12.27 5.77
C ASP A 142 8.88 11.24 6.84
N THR A 143 9.52 11.32 8.02
CA THR A 143 9.25 10.43 9.16
C THR A 143 7.78 10.43 9.55
N TYR A 144 7.10 11.57 9.48
CA TYR A 144 5.69 11.72 9.85
C TYR A 144 4.88 12.32 8.70
N THR A 145 4.10 11.48 8.04
CA THR A 145 3.25 11.92 6.92
C THR A 145 1.79 12.01 7.37
N SER A 146 1.22 13.21 7.34
CA SER A 146 -0.20 13.41 7.67
C SER A 146 -1.11 12.76 6.62
N LEU A 147 -2.33 12.39 7.01
CA LEU A 147 -3.33 11.83 6.10
C LEU A 147 -3.61 12.77 4.90
N LYS A 148 -3.64 14.09 5.14
CA LYS A 148 -3.81 15.07 4.07
C LYS A 148 -2.64 15.10 3.10
N LYS A 149 -1.40 14.91 3.58
CA LYS A 149 -0.22 14.83 2.72
C LYS A 149 -0.27 13.54 1.89
N GLN A 150 -0.59 12.39 2.50
CA GLN A 150 -0.76 11.12 1.80
C GLN A 150 -1.78 11.25 0.66
N TYR A 151 -2.95 11.82 0.95
CA TYR A 151 -3.98 12.05 -0.07
C TYR A 151 -3.46 12.91 -1.22
N LYS A 152 -2.82 14.05 -0.93
CA LYS A 152 -2.30 14.95 -1.96
C LYS A 152 -1.23 14.29 -2.84
N MET A 153 -0.33 13.53 -2.23
CA MET A 153 0.71 12.81 -2.97
C MET A 153 0.11 11.78 -3.92
N LEU A 154 -0.80 10.94 -3.41
CA LEU A 154 -1.46 9.95 -4.25
C LEU A 154 -2.33 10.59 -5.34
N SER A 155 -3.05 11.67 -5.02
CA SER A 155 -3.84 12.44 -5.99
C SER A 155 -2.98 13.03 -7.11
N LEU A 156 -1.74 13.46 -6.78
CA LEU A 156 -0.80 13.98 -7.76
C LEU A 156 -0.36 12.87 -8.74
N VAL A 157 0.01 11.71 -8.24
CA VAL A 157 0.40 10.56 -9.08
C VAL A 157 -0.76 10.11 -9.97
N MET A 158 -1.98 10.02 -9.41
CA MET A 158 -3.17 9.67 -10.21
C MET A 158 -3.58 10.77 -11.18
N GLY A 159 -3.30 12.02 -10.85
CA GLY A 159 -3.45 13.17 -11.76
C GLY A 159 -2.53 13.05 -12.97
N TYR A 160 -1.25 12.77 -12.72
CA TYR A 160 -0.27 12.51 -13.78
C TYR A 160 -0.74 11.37 -14.70
N LYS A 161 -1.17 10.23 -14.15
CA LYS A 161 -1.72 9.13 -14.94
C LYS A 161 -2.82 9.60 -15.88
N ARG A 162 -3.83 10.30 -15.35
CA ARG A 162 -4.99 10.77 -16.16
C ARG A 162 -4.59 11.69 -17.29
N GLU A 163 -3.68 12.64 -17.05
CA GLU A 163 -3.23 13.57 -18.07
C GLU A 163 -2.36 12.88 -19.14
N ALA A 164 -1.51 11.93 -18.71
CA ALA A 164 -0.72 11.14 -19.65
C ALA A 164 -1.59 10.21 -20.52
N GLU A 165 -2.62 9.58 -19.95
CA GLU A 165 -3.60 8.78 -20.72
C GLU A 165 -4.32 9.65 -21.76
N ARG A 166 -4.76 10.87 -21.39
CA ARG A 166 -5.37 11.82 -22.33
C ARG A 166 -4.42 12.24 -23.47
N ALA A 167 -3.15 12.45 -23.13
CA ALA A 167 -2.14 12.78 -24.14
C ALA A 167 -1.93 11.64 -25.13
N LEU A 168 -1.88 10.39 -24.66
CA LEU A 168 -1.76 9.21 -25.51
C LEU A 168 -3.01 8.97 -26.39
N GLU A 169 -4.19 9.41 -25.96
CA GLU A 169 -5.42 9.31 -26.74
C GLU A 169 -5.57 10.42 -27.77
N ALA A 170 -4.89 11.53 -27.57
CA ALA A 170 -4.92 12.66 -28.49
C ALA A 170 -3.92 12.53 -29.66
N GLY A 171 -2.99 11.55 -29.60
CA GLY A 171 -1.98 11.25 -30.64
C GLY A 171 -0.72 12.02 -30.42
#